data_4f8ae0f19d16a62a6a8c2f9e69b22d30
#
_entry.id   4f8ae0f19d16a62a6a8c2f9e69b22d30
#
_cell.length_a   1.000
_cell.length_b   1.000
_cell.length_c   1.000
_cell.angle_alpha   90.00
_cell.angle_beta   90.00
_cell.angle_gamma   90.00
#
_symmetry.space_group_name_H-M   'P 1'
#
loop_
_entity.id
_entity.type
_entity.pdbx_description
1 polymer ?
#
loop_
_entity_poly.entity_id
_entity_poly.type
_entity_poly.pdbx_seq_one_letter_code
_entity_poly.pdbx_strand_id
1 'polypeptide(L)'
;YFAPIVADAEAGFGGVLNAFELMKAMIRAGAAGVHWEDQLASVKKCGHMGGKVLVPTQEAVQKLIAARFAADVCGVPTLVIARTDAEAADLLTSDCDANDTPFVTGERTAEGFYKTKKGLQQAISRAVAYADYADLVWCETGTPDLEFARQFADAVHAKHPGKMLAYNC
;
A
#
# COMPACT_ATOMS: atom_id res chain seq x y z
N TYR A 1 4.87 -15.32 -26.69
CA TYR A 1 5.48 -14.39 -25.72
C TYR A 1 4.58 -14.32 -24.49
N PHE A 2 5.05 -14.81 -23.35
CA PHE A 2 4.33 -14.68 -22.08
C PHE A 2 4.97 -13.56 -21.28
N ALA A 3 4.31 -12.42 -21.21
CA ALA A 3 4.72 -11.33 -20.32
C ALA A 3 4.34 -11.68 -18.87
N PRO A 4 5.19 -11.37 -17.89
CA PRO A 4 4.81 -11.52 -16.48
C PRO A 4 3.62 -10.60 -16.16
N ILE A 5 2.66 -11.14 -15.39
CA ILE A 5 1.47 -10.41 -14.98
C ILE A 5 1.65 -9.94 -13.53
N VAL A 6 1.51 -8.65 -13.32
CA VAL A 6 1.32 -8.06 -11.98
C VAL A 6 -0.17 -7.87 -11.77
N ALA A 7 -0.72 -8.59 -10.80
CA ALA A 7 -2.15 -8.58 -10.49
C ALA A 7 -2.49 -7.55 -9.41
N ASP A 8 -3.71 -7.01 -9.50
CA ASP A 8 -4.26 -6.07 -8.53
C ASP A 8 -5.04 -6.84 -7.44
N ALA A 9 -4.55 -6.84 -6.21
CA ALA A 9 -5.26 -7.37 -5.06
C ALA A 9 -6.13 -6.33 -4.36
N GLU A 10 -6.19 -5.10 -4.88
CA GLU A 10 -6.86 -3.99 -4.22
C GLU A 10 -6.43 -3.88 -2.74
N ALA A 11 -7.35 -3.69 -1.82
CA ALA A 11 -7.06 -3.68 -0.38
C ALA A 11 -7.15 -5.08 0.27
N GLY A 12 -7.15 -6.16 -0.53
CA GLY A 12 -7.16 -7.55 -0.06
C GLY A 12 -8.54 -8.12 0.24
N PHE A 13 -9.61 -7.41 -0.11
CA PHE A 13 -11.03 -7.82 0.07
C PHE A 13 -11.39 -8.20 1.51
N GLY A 14 -10.69 -7.66 2.50
CA GLY A 14 -10.95 -7.93 3.91
C GLY A 14 -9.69 -7.82 4.77
N GLY A 15 -9.58 -8.68 5.77
CA GLY A 15 -8.45 -8.71 6.69
C GLY A 15 -7.29 -9.60 6.23
N VAL A 16 -6.41 -9.91 7.18
CA VAL A 16 -5.16 -10.68 6.96
C VAL A 16 -5.41 -12.06 6.34
N LEU A 17 -6.44 -12.78 6.80
CA LEU A 17 -6.79 -14.10 6.26
C LEU A 17 -7.29 -14.03 4.81
N ASN A 18 -8.05 -12.97 4.47
CA ASN A 18 -8.46 -12.72 3.10
C ASN A 18 -7.25 -12.46 2.19
N ALA A 19 -6.29 -11.65 2.65
CA ALA A 19 -5.06 -11.39 1.91
C ALA A 19 -4.26 -12.67 1.64
N PHE A 20 -4.11 -13.55 2.64
CA PHE A 20 -3.44 -14.85 2.49
C PHE A 20 -4.11 -15.71 1.43
N GLU A 21 -5.43 -15.91 1.52
CA GLU A 21 -6.16 -16.76 0.57
C GLU A 21 -6.21 -16.15 -0.84
N LEU A 22 -6.38 -14.84 -0.95
CA LEU A 22 -6.35 -14.12 -2.23
C LEU A 22 -4.99 -14.27 -2.91
N MET A 23 -3.88 -14.09 -2.19
CA MET A 23 -2.54 -14.29 -2.74
C MET A 23 -2.36 -15.70 -3.30
N LYS A 24 -2.81 -16.74 -2.59
CA LYS A 24 -2.78 -18.12 -3.09
C LYS A 24 -3.61 -18.30 -4.37
N ALA A 25 -4.77 -17.66 -4.43
CA ALA A 25 -5.62 -17.73 -5.63
C ALA A 25 -4.94 -17.06 -6.83
N MET A 26 -4.33 -15.89 -6.65
CA MET A 26 -3.60 -15.18 -7.69
C MET A 26 -2.36 -15.94 -8.16
N ILE A 27 -1.60 -16.54 -7.25
CA ILE A 27 -0.48 -17.43 -7.58
C ILE A 27 -0.94 -18.61 -8.44
N ARG A 28 -2.03 -19.27 -8.06
CA ARG A 28 -2.60 -20.38 -8.83
C ARG A 28 -3.10 -19.95 -10.22
N ALA A 29 -3.53 -18.71 -10.35
CA ALA A 29 -3.91 -18.11 -11.63
C ALA A 29 -2.71 -17.69 -12.49
N GLY A 30 -1.48 -17.76 -11.96
CA GLY A 30 -0.24 -17.48 -12.70
C GLY A 30 0.29 -16.06 -12.54
N ALA A 31 -0.12 -15.32 -11.52
CA ALA A 31 0.44 -13.99 -11.24
C ALA A 31 1.93 -14.08 -10.89
N ALA A 32 2.76 -13.25 -11.54
CA ALA A 32 4.18 -13.12 -11.28
C ALA A 32 4.47 -12.11 -10.15
N GLY A 33 3.56 -11.19 -9.93
CA GLY A 33 3.58 -10.22 -8.83
C GLY A 33 2.15 -9.82 -8.47
N VAL A 34 1.96 -9.33 -7.25
CA VAL A 34 0.66 -8.88 -6.76
C VAL A 34 0.86 -7.59 -5.96
N HIS A 35 0.11 -6.53 -6.29
CA HIS A 35 0.15 -5.31 -5.51
C HIS A 35 -1.04 -5.19 -4.56
N TRP A 36 -0.77 -4.54 -3.42
CA TRP A 36 -1.65 -4.43 -2.27
C TRP A 36 -1.74 -2.98 -1.84
N GLU A 37 -2.96 -2.45 -1.72
CA GLU A 37 -3.23 -1.07 -1.30
C GLU A 37 -3.49 -0.98 0.21
N ASP A 38 -3.16 0.17 0.79
CA ASP A 38 -3.40 0.47 2.20
C ASP A 38 -4.77 1.12 2.49
N GLN A 39 -5.72 0.99 1.56
CA GLN A 39 -7.09 1.46 1.74
C GLN A 39 -7.95 0.48 2.56
N LEU A 40 -9.00 1.01 3.18
CA LEU A 40 -10.06 0.21 3.78
C LEU A 40 -10.87 -0.50 2.68
N ALA A 41 -10.86 -1.83 2.68
CA ALA A 41 -11.43 -2.64 1.60
C ALA A 41 -12.91 -2.36 1.33
N SER A 42 -13.71 -2.11 2.38
CA SER A 42 -15.17 -1.89 2.25
C SER A 42 -15.56 -0.56 1.61
N VAL A 43 -14.65 0.42 1.53
CA VAL A 43 -14.91 1.76 0.95
C VAL A 43 -13.81 2.19 -0.03
N LYS A 44 -13.06 1.24 -0.55
CA LYS A 44 -11.95 1.45 -1.48
C LYS A 44 -12.37 2.29 -2.68
N LYS A 45 -11.51 3.23 -3.09
CA LYS A 45 -11.67 4.11 -4.25
C LYS A 45 -10.55 3.89 -5.26
N CYS A 46 -10.84 4.11 -6.54
CA CYS A 46 -9.80 4.17 -7.58
C CYS A 46 -8.75 5.25 -7.28
N GLY A 47 -7.52 5.05 -7.78
CA GLY A 47 -6.38 5.90 -7.46
C GLY A 47 -6.60 7.40 -7.64
N HIS A 48 -7.31 7.81 -8.69
CA HIS A 48 -7.62 9.22 -9.00
C HIS A 48 -8.83 9.80 -8.25
N MET A 49 -9.58 9.00 -7.48
CA MET A 49 -10.77 9.45 -6.76
C MET A 49 -10.42 9.97 -5.37
N GLY A 50 -11.16 11.01 -4.92
CA GLY A 50 -11.12 11.49 -3.55
C GLY A 50 -11.90 10.61 -2.57
N GLY A 51 -11.76 10.90 -1.27
CA GLY A 51 -12.48 10.17 -0.21
C GLY A 51 -11.92 8.80 0.12
N LYS A 52 -10.65 8.56 -0.20
CA LYS A 52 -9.93 7.34 0.20
C LYS A 52 -9.78 7.28 1.71
N VAL A 53 -9.99 6.10 2.28
CA VAL A 53 -9.82 5.82 3.71
C VAL A 53 -8.67 4.82 3.86
N LEU A 54 -7.61 5.22 4.56
CA LEU A 54 -6.50 4.34 4.88
C LEU A 54 -6.84 3.45 6.09
N VAL A 55 -6.25 2.27 6.11
CA VAL A 55 -6.11 1.48 7.33
C VAL A 55 -4.84 1.90 8.08
N PRO A 56 -4.68 1.62 9.39
CA PRO A 56 -3.42 1.85 10.09
C PRO A 56 -2.24 1.18 9.37
N THR A 57 -1.07 1.83 9.40
CA THR A 57 0.14 1.33 8.73
C THR A 57 0.43 -0.13 9.09
N GLN A 58 0.31 -0.50 10.38
CA GLN A 58 0.56 -1.87 10.82
C GLN A 58 -0.47 -2.88 10.27
N GLU A 59 -1.72 -2.48 10.03
CA GLU A 59 -2.72 -3.36 9.40
C GLU A 59 -2.34 -3.67 7.94
N ALA A 60 -1.87 -2.66 7.20
CA ALA A 60 -1.36 -2.87 5.85
C ALA A 60 -0.11 -3.77 5.85
N VAL A 61 0.82 -3.56 6.78
CA VAL A 61 2.01 -4.42 6.98
C VAL A 61 1.60 -5.87 7.24
N GLN A 62 0.61 -6.12 8.07
CA GLN A 62 0.14 -7.49 8.34
C GLN A 62 -0.42 -8.17 7.08
N LYS A 63 -1.09 -7.43 6.19
CA LYS A 63 -1.55 -7.96 4.90
C LYS A 63 -0.38 -8.30 3.97
N LEU A 64 0.67 -7.47 3.93
CA LEU A 64 1.90 -7.75 3.17
C LEU A 64 2.61 -9.00 3.68
N ILE A 65 2.71 -9.16 5.01
CA ILE A 65 3.26 -10.36 5.64
C ILE A 65 2.44 -11.60 5.25
N ALA A 66 1.10 -11.50 5.28
CA ALA A 66 0.22 -12.60 4.88
C ALA A 66 0.39 -12.98 3.41
N ALA A 67 0.54 -11.99 2.52
CA ALA A 67 0.81 -12.21 1.11
C ALA A 67 2.17 -12.91 0.90
N ARG A 68 3.23 -12.45 1.57
CA ARG A 68 4.55 -13.10 1.53
C ARG A 68 4.47 -14.53 2.04
N PHE A 69 3.83 -14.74 3.17
CA PHE A 69 3.65 -16.08 3.74
C PHE A 69 2.90 -17.02 2.80
N ALA A 70 1.89 -16.51 2.08
CA ALA A 70 1.18 -17.29 1.07
C ALA A 70 2.09 -17.71 -0.09
N ALA A 71 2.97 -16.83 -0.57
CA ALA A 71 3.95 -17.15 -1.60
C ALA A 71 4.94 -18.21 -1.11
N ASP A 72 5.43 -18.10 0.12
CA ASP A 72 6.34 -19.06 0.75
C ASP A 72 5.68 -20.44 0.89
N VAL A 73 4.43 -20.49 1.35
CA VAL A 73 3.64 -21.74 1.46
C VAL A 73 3.41 -22.38 0.09
N CYS A 74 3.20 -21.58 -0.95
CA CYS A 74 3.07 -22.08 -2.33
C CYS A 74 4.42 -22.46 -2.97
N GLY A 75 5.54 -22.08 -2.37
CA GLY A 75 6.89 -22.39 -2.86
C GLY A 75 7.25 -21.65 -4.15
N VAL A 76 6.75 -20.44 -4.35
CA VAL A 76 6.94 -19.66 -5.58
C VAL A 76 7.49 -18.26 -5.29
N PRO A 77 8.33 -17.70 -6.17
CA PRO A 77 8.94 -16.37 -5.99
C PRO A 77 8.03 -15.23 -6.48
N THR A 78 6.73 -15.33 -6.25
CA THR A 78 5.79 -14.26 -6.63
C THR A 78 6.11 -12.98 -5.87
N LEU A 79 6.24 -11.86 -6.60
CA LEU A 79 6.59 -10.58 -6.01
C LEU A 79 5.42 -9.99 -5.22
N VAL A 80 5.73 -9.44 -4.06
CA VAL A 80 4.80 -8.65 -3.24
C VAL A 80 5.11 -7.18 -3.46
N ILE A 81 4.11 -6.41 -3.88
CA ILE A 81 4.24 -4.98 -4.18
C ILE A 81 3.35 -4.23 -3.20
N ALA A 82 3.93 -3.38 -2.37
CA ALA A 82 3.18 -2.51 -1.47
C ALA A 82 2.82 -1.20 -2.18
N ARG A 83 1.54 -0.93 -2.32
CA ARG A 83 1.04 0.35 -2.83
C ARG A 83 0.52 1.18 -1.67
N THR A 84 0.91 2.46 -1.62
CA THR A 84 0.29 3.44 -0.73
C THR A 84 -0.53 4.45 -1.51
N ASP A 85 -1.73 4.71 -1.02
CA ASP A 85 -2.65 5.74 -1.53
C ASP A 85 -2.61 7.02 -0.68
N ALA A 86 -1.66 7.12 0.24
CA ALA A 86 -1.59 8.20 1.25
C ALA A 86 -1.31 9.59 0.67
N GLU A 87 -0.84 9.69 -0.58
CA GLU A 87 -0.70 10.99 -1.26
C GLU A 87 -2.04 11.72 -1.36
N ALA A 88 -3.11 11.02 -1.69
CA ALA A 88 -4.44 11.61 -1.89
C ALA A 88 -5.45 11.24 -0.79
N ALA A 89 -5.11 10.36 0.13
CA ALA A 89 -6.01 9.89 1.17
C ALA A 89 -6.01 10.82 2.38
N ASP A 90 -7.16 11.39 2.68
CA ASP A 90 -7.38 12.34 3.78
C ASP A 90 -8.16 11.74 4.96
N LEU A 91 -8.42 10.43 4.93
CA LEU A 91 -9.13 9.72 5.99
C LEU A 91 -8.34 8.47 6.45
N LEU A 92 -8.51 8.11 7.73
CA LEU A 92 -7.89 6.96 8.38
C LEU A 92 -8.91 6.30 9.32
N THR A 93 -8.91 4.97 9.38
CA THR A 93 -9.86 4.22 10.21
C THR A 93 -9.61 4.36 11.71
N SER A 94 -8.33 4.44 12.12
CA SER A 94 -7.93 4.50 13.54
C SER A 94 -6.58 5.21 13.69
N ASP A 95 -6.41 5.94 14.78
CA ASP A 95 -5.20 6.67 15.17
C ASP A 95 -4.27 5.85 16.09
N CYS A 96 -4.46 4.54 16.16
CA CYS A 96 -3.72 3.68 17.08
C CYS A 96 -2.27 3.39 16.68
N ASP A 97 -1.87 3.75 15.45
CA ASP A 97 -0.53 3.47 14.93
C ASP A 97 0.38 4.69 15.07
N ALA A 98 1.54 4.50 15.69
CA ALA A 98 2.52 5.55 15.92
C ALA A 98 3.07 6.14 14.61
N ASN A 99 3.13 5.34 13.52
CA ASN A 99 3.56 5.83 12.21
C ASN A 99 2.56 6.80 11.58
N ASP A 100 1.27 6.67 11.91
CA ASP A 100 0.19 7.49 11.37
C ASP A 100 -0.12 8.73 12.24
N THR A 101 0.14 8.65 13.54
CA THR A 101 -0.14 9.73 14.51
C THR A 101 0.32 11.12 14.09
N PRO A 102 1.52 11.33 13.48
CA PRO A 102 1.96 12.67 13.05
C PRO A 102 1.10 13.31 11.97
N PHE A 103 0.32 12.51 11.26
CA PHE A 103 -0.54 12.94 10.16
C PHE A 103 -2.00 13.13 10.56
N VAL A 104 -2.42 12.68 11.73
CA VAL A 104 -3.78 12.85 12.24
C VAL A 104 -4.02 14.31 12.64
N THR A 105 -5.15 14.89 12.19
CA THR A 105 -5.47 16.30 12.46
C THR A 105 -6.20 16.52 13.79
N GLY A 106 -6.71 15.45 14.41
CA GLY A 106 -7.60 15.52 15.58
C GLY A 106 -9.08 15.63 15.22
N GLU A 107 -9.42 15.90 13.97
CA GLU A 107 -10.81 15.93 13.49
C GLU A 107 -11.29 14.55 13.05
N ARG A 108 -12.63 14.35 13.12
CA ARG A 108 -13.30 13.13 12.66
C ARG A 108 -14.47 13.43 11.74
N THR A 109 -14.78 12.49 10.86
CA THR A 109 -16.00 12.52 10.06
C THR A 109 -17.22 12.05 10.89
N ALA A 110 -18.42 12.23 10.36
CA ALA A 110 -19.65 11.73 10.98
C ALA A 110 -19.65 10.19 11.10
N GLU A 111 -19.01 9.49 10.17
CA GLU A 111 -18.83 8.03 10.18
C GLU A 111 -17.76 7.57 11.18
N GLY A 112 -17.00 8.50 11.76
CA GLY A 112 -15.99 8.22 12.76
C GLY A 112 -14.56 8.05 12.24
N PHE A 113 -14.30 8.24 10.95
CA PHE A 113 -12.95 8.24 10.41
C PHE A 113 -12.15 9.45 10.88
N TYR A 114 -10.86 9.27 11.13
CA TYR A 114 -9.95 10.35 11.46
C TYR A 114 -9.53 11.08 10.18
N LYS A 115 -9.49 12.41 10.22
CA LYS A 115 -8.91 13.20 9.13
C LYS A 115 -7.39 13.23 9.22
N THR A 116 -6.72 13.12 8.09
CA THR A 116 -5.26 13.14 7.99
C THR A 116 -4.74 14.23 7.08
N LYS A 117 -3.47 14.58 7.27
CA LYS A 117 -2.71 15.46 6.38
C LYS A 117 -2.14 14.61 5.26
N LYS A 118 -2.90 14.47 4.17
CA LYS A 118 -2.46 13.76 2.97
C LYS A 118 -1.22 14.40 2.32
N GLY A 119 -0.58 13.70 1.42
CA GLY A 119 0.52 14.19 0.61
C GLY A 119 1.82 13.42 0.78
N LEU A 120 2.88 13.98 0.22
CA LEU A 120 4.18 13.33 0.08
C LEU A 120 4.73 12.75 1.40
N GLN A 121 4.66 13.51 2.50
CA GLN A 121 5.26 13.08 3.77
C GLN A 121 4.52 11.86 4.36
N GLN A 122 3.19 11.82 4.26
CA GLN A 122 2.40 10.66 4.68
C GLN A 122 2.72 9.45 3.79
N ALA A 123 2.82 9.65 2.48
CA ALA A 123 3.17 8.60 1.53
C ALA A 123 4.58 8.04 1.81
N ILE A 124 5.58 8.89 2.04
CA ILE A 124 6.95 8.49 2.39
C ILE A 124 6.98 7.69 3.69
N SER A 125 6.31 8.16 4.74
CA SER A 125 6.27 7.48 6.04
C SER A 125 5.78 6.04 5.90
N ARG A 126 4.69 5.84 5.16
CA ARG A 126 4.12 4.51 4.90
C ARG A 126 5.00 3.67 3.99
N ALA A 127 5.52 4.25 2.90
CA ALA A 127 6.40 3.56 1.97
C ALA A 127 7.65 2.99 2.67
N VAL A 128 8.27 3.78 3.55
CA VAL A 128 9.41 3.33 4.35
C VAL A 128 9.01 2.17 5.28
N ALA A 129 7.84 2.25 5.92
CA ALA A 129 7.35 1.17 6.78
C ALA A 129 7.04 -0.12 6.01
N TYR A 130 6.61 -0.02 4.75
CA TYR A 130 6.28 -1.18 3.91
C TYR A 130 7.50 -1.83 3.26
N ALA A 131 8.59 -1.08 3.09
CA ALA A 131 9.74 -1.51 2.31
C ALA A 131 10.40 -2.79 2.83
N ASP A 132 10.35 -3.08 4.12
CA ASP A 132 10.89 -4.32 4.69
C ASP A 132 10.02 -5.55 4.36
N TYR A 133 8.76 -5.37 3.98
CA TYR A 133 7.76 -6.43 3.80
C TYR A 133 7.37 -6.66 2.34
N ALA A 134 7.91 -5.86 1.42
CA ALA A 134 7.60 -5.92 0.00
C ALA A 134 8.85 -5.92 -0.86
N ASP A 135 8.78 -6.51 -2.06
CA ASP A 135 9.85 -6.48 -3.05
C ASP A 135 9.94 -5.09 -3.72
N LEU A 136 8.78 -4.50 -4.01
CA LEU A 136 8.65 -3.16 -4.56
C LEU A 136 7.71 -2.32 -3.69
N VAL A 137 7.93 -1.00 -3.72
CA VAL A 137 7.00 -0.03 -3.15
C VAL A 137 6.47 0.89 -4.25
N TRP A 138 5.17 1.12 -4.25
CA TRP A 138 4.45 1.95 -5.21
C TRP A 138 3.76 3.10 -4.48
N CYS A 139 4.00 4.33 -4.94
CA CYS A 139 3.22 5.50 -4.55
C CYS A 139 2.17 5.80 -5.61
N GLU A 140 0.89 5.64 -5.27
CA GLU A 140 -0.20 6.03 -6.15
C GLU A 140 -0.36 7.55 -6.16
N THR A 141 -0.41 8.14 -7.36
CA THR A 141 -0.62 9.58 -7.55
C THR A 141 -1.69 9.83 -8.60
N GLY A 142 -2.44 10.92 -8.44
CA GLY A 142 -3.48 11.32 -9.39
C GLY A 142 -2.96 12.09 -10.59
N THR A 143 -1.77 12.66 -10.50
CA THR A 143 -1.13 13.44 -11.57
C THR A 143 0.37 13.16 -11.55
N PRO A 144 0.99 12.87 -12.72
CA PRO A 144 2.43 12.67 -12.79
C PRO A 144 3.19 13.93 -12.40
N ASP A 145 4.13 13.80 -11.47
CA ASP A 145 5.01 14.87 -11.01
C ASP A 145 6.41 14.30 -10.75
N LEU A 146 7.37 14.72 -11.58
CA LEU A 146 8.74 14.23 -11.51
C LEU A 146 9.45 14.65 -10.21
N GLU A 147 9.20 15.84 -9.72
CA GLU A 147 9.82 16.32 -8.47
C GLU A 147 9.28 15.57 -7.26
N PHE A 148 7.96 15.33 -7.22
CA PHE A 148 7.35 14.46 -6.23
C PHE A 148 7.96 13.05 -6.26
N ALA A 149 8.05 12.45 -7.46
CA ALA A 149 8.60 11.11 -7.62
C ALA A 149 10.06 11.03 -7.16
N ARG A 150 10.87 12.07 -7.46
CA ARG A 150 12.27 12.16 -7.02
C ARG A 150 12.38 12.24 -5.49
N GLN A 151 11.62 13.13 -4.85
CA GLN A 151 11.63 13.29 -3.39
C GLN A 151 11.17 12.00 -2.69
N PHE A 152 10.15 11.33 -3.22
CA PHE A 152 9.70 10.04 -2.71
C PHE A 152 10.80 8.98 -2.83
N ALA A 153 11.41 8.84 -4.00
CA ALA A 153 12.47 7.87 -4.25
C ALA A 153 13.70 8.11 -3.35
N ASP A 154 14.16 9.36 -3.26
CA ASP A 154 15.31 9.74 -2.43
C ASP A 154 15.06 9.39 -0.95
N ALA A 155 13.87 9.67 -0.44
CA ALA A 155 13.50 9.39 0.94
C ALA A 155 13.45 7.88 1.24
N VAL A 156 12.86 7.09 0.34
CA VAL A 156 12.81 5.62 0.49
C VAL A 156 14.23 5.05 0.38
N HIS A 157 15.02 5.44 -0.62
CA HIS A 157 16.38 4.93 -0.81
C HIS A 157 17.36 5.34 0.29
N ALA A 158 17.12 6.46 0.97
CA ALA A 158 17.90 6.85 2.14
C ALA A 158 17.77 5.86 3.31
N LYS A 159 16.65 5.15 3.42
CA LYS A 159 16.38 4.14 4.45
C LYS A 159 16.56 2.71 3.93
N HIS A 160 16.22 2.46 2.69
CA HIS A 160 16.25 1.16 2.03
C HIS A 160 17.01 1.26 0.69
N PRO A 161 18.36 1.34 0.71
CA PRO A 161 19.15 1.49 -0.50
C PRO A 161 18.87 0.37 -1.52
N GLY A 162 18.58 0.76 -2.76
CA GLY A 162 18.32 -0.19 -3.84
C GLY A 162 16.92 -0.80 -3.84
N LYS A 163 16.00 -0.37 -2.97
CA LYS A 163 14.59 -0.80 -3.00
C LYS A 163 13.98 -0.46 -4.36
N MET A 164 13.38 -1.45 -5.00
CA MET A 164 12.65 -1.22 -6.25
C MET A 164 11.40 -0.39 -6.00
N LEU A 165 11.15 0.57 -6.90
CA LEU A 165 10.01 1.47 -6.81
C LEU A 165 9.16 1.38 -8.07
N ALA A 166 7.86 1.57 -7.93
CA ALA A 166 6.93 1.75 -9.03
C ALA A 166 6.22 3.11 -8.88
N TYR A 167 5.93 3.71 -10.02
CA TYR A 167 5.24 4.99 -10.11
C TYR A 167 4.30 4.97 -11.32
N ASN A 168 3.10 5.51 -11.18
CA ASN A 168 2.17 5.68 -12.29
C ASN A 168 2.37 7.02 -12.98
N CYS A 169 2.44 7.04 -14.31
CA CYS A 169 2.64 8.23 -15.15
C CYS A 169 1.61 8.29 -16.30
#